data_883429c23238bdd51545adeec84bc4d8
#
_entry.id   883429c23238bdd51545adeec84bc4d8
#
_cell.length_a   1.000
_cell.length_b   1.000
_cell.length_c   1.000
_cell.angle_alpha   90.00
_cell.angle_beta   90.00
_cell.angle_gamma   90.00
#
_symmetry.space_group_name_H-M   'P 1'
#
loop_
_entity.id
_entity.type
_entity.pdbx_description
1 polymer ?
#
loop_
_entity_poly.entity_id
_entity_poly.type
_entity_poly.pdbx_seq_one_letter_code
_entity_poly.pdbx_strand_id
1 'polypeptide(L)'
;MALALITGSSGHVGSNLIRELTKQNYNVRCIDFDGDHRAYEGFDVEIIKGDITNKSSLDPIFKNVDVVFHTAALINLDRRYRDQIRSVNVDGTRNVCEASLSAGVKKLIHFSSVDAFYRFPIEEPLLEDRKLIDDPNAVPYDLSKADGQKIVMEFCEKGLDASIIHPTSI
;
A
#
# COMPACT_ATOMS: atom_id res chain seq x y z
N MET A 1 -11.79 -1.69 20.55
CA MET A 1 -11.95 -1.28 19.15
C MET A 1 -10.76 -1.82 18.38
N ALA A 2 -10.93 -2.23 17.12
CA ALA A 2 -9.82 -2.68 16.29
C ALA A 2 -8.92 -1.50 15.90
N LEU A 3 -7.62 -1.73 15.79
CA LEU A 3 -6.64 -0.73 15.38
C LEU A 3 -6.31 -0.93 13.88
N ALA A 4 -6.64 0.07 13.08
CA ALA A 4 -6.31 0.15 11.67
C ALA A 4 -5.06 1.03 11.45
N LEU A 5 -4.06 0.50 10.74
CA LEU A 5 -2.89 1.25 10.32
C LEU A 5 -3.03 1.63 8.85
N ILE A 6 -2.78 2.90 8.51
CA ILE A 6 -2.79 3.39 7.12
C ILE A 6 -1.39 3.88 6.77
N THR A 7 -0.78 3.31 5.74
CA THR A 7 0.40 3.88 5.09
C THR A 7 -0.05 4.76 3.93
N GLY A 8 0.63 5.89 3.67
CA GLY A 8 0.17 6.85 2.67
C GLY A 8 -1.12 7.58 3.08
N SER A 9 -1.27 7.79 4.37
CA SER A 9 -2.48 8.32 5.02
C SER A 9 -2.82 9.77 4.61
N SER A 10 -1.83 10.59 4.24
CA SER A 10 -2.03 11.94 3.72
C SER A 10 -2.45 12.00 2.24
N GLY A 11 -2.33 10.89 1.50
CA GLY A 11 -2.74 10.78 0.11
C GLY A 11 -4.26 10.74 -0.08
N HIS A 12 -4.70 10.77 -1.36
CA HIS A 12 -6.14 10.81 -1.71
C HIS A 12 -6.92 9.62 -1.11
N VAL A 13 -6.46 8.40 -1.32
CA VAL A 13 -7.12 7.21 -0.77
C VAL A 13 -7.01 7.17 0.75
N GLY A 14 -5.81 7.42 1.30
CA GLY A 14 -5.55 7.35 2.73
C GLY A 14 -6.42 8.31 3.55
N SER A 15 -6.55 9.56 3.11
CA SER A 15 -7.38 10.57 3.79
C SER A 15 -8.87 10.23 3.77
N ASN A 16 -9.37 9.61 2.70
CA ASN A 16 -10.75 9.13 2.64
C ASN A 16 -10.96 7.89 3.53
N LEU A 17 -9.95 7.00 3.64
CA LEU A 17 -9.99 5.86 4.57
C LEU A 17 -10.04 6.31 6.03
N ILE A 18 -9.30 7.35 6.43
CA ILE A 18 -9.37 7.93 7.77
C ILE A 18 -10.81 8.29 8.11
N ARG A 19 -11.47 9.05 7.22
CA ARG A 19 -12.86 9.48 7.41
C ARG A 19 -13.81 8.30 7.57
N GLU A 20 -13.65 7.26 6.77
CA GLU A 20 -14.56 6.13 6.79
C GLU A 20 -14.31 5.22 7.99
N LEU A 21 -13.07 4.93 8.32
CA LEU A 21 -12.72 4.07 9.46
C LEU A 21 -13.09 4.71 10.81
N THR A 22 -12.90 6.02 10.96
CA THR A 22 -13.32 6.73 12.18
C THR A 22 -14.83 6.70 12.35
N LYS A 23 -15.63 6.83 11.28
CA LYS A 23 -17.10 6.64 11.33
C LYS A 23 -17.51 5.23 11.78
N GLN A 24 -16.70 4.22 11.41
CA GLN A 24 -16.93 2.82 11.76
C GLN A 24 -16.35 2.44 13.14
N ASN A 25 -15.91 3.42 13.92
CA ASN A 25 -15.35 3.25 15.27
C ASN A 25 -14.06 2.41 15.31
N TYR A 26 -13.22 2.50 14.29
CA TYR A 26 -11.85 2.02 14.38
C TYR A 26 -10.98 3.05 15.11
N ASN A 27 -10.02 2.57 15.90
CA ASN A 27 -8.84 3.37 16.21
C ASN A 27 -7.97 3.43 14.95
N VAL A 28 -7.52 4.61 14.57
CA VAL A 28 -6.75 4.77 13.33
C VAL A 28 -5.35 5.27 13.65
N ARG A 29 -4.35 4.55 13.16
CA ARG A 29 -2.94 4.94 13.19
C ARG A 29 -2.49 5.27 11.78
N CYS A 30 -1.87 6.44 11.61
CA CYS A 30 -1.41 6.96 10.35
C CYS A 30 0.12 7.00 10.31
N ILE A 31 0.74 6.41 9.28
CA ILE A 31 2.14 6.67 8.99
C ILE A 31 2.21 7.94 8.15
N ASP A 32 2.87 8.95 8.68
CA ASP A 32 3.13 10.21 8.01
C ASP A 32 4.61 10.33 7.66
N PHE A 33 4.89 10.61 6.37
CA PHE A 33 6.25 10.71 5.85
C PHE A 33 6.75 12.16 5.80
N ASP A 34 5.92 13.06 5.30
CA ASP A 34 6.29 14.43 4.93
C ASP A 34 5.81 15.51 5.92
N GLY A 35 4.95 15.16 6.88
CA GLY A 35 4.45 16.07 7.91
C GLY A 35 3.31 17.00 7.44
N ASP A 36 2.63 16.68 6.34
CA ASP A 36 1.40 17.39 5.96
C ASP A 36 0.22 16.94 6.79
N HIS A 37 -0.09 17.66 7.85
CA HIS A 37 -1.14 17.32 8.80
C HIS A 37 -2.57 17.68 8.36
N ARG A 38 -2.77 18.35 7.22
CA ARG A 38 -4.10 18.77 6.75
C ARG A 38 -5.05 17.60 6.53
N ALA A 39 -4.54 16.43 6.12
CA ALA A 39 -5.33 15.23 5.94
C ALA A 39 -5.94 14.69 7.23
N TYR A 40 -5.44 15.12 8.39
CA TYR A 40 -5.82 14.61 9.72
C TYR A 40 -6.72 15.58 10.49
N GLU A 41 -6.93 16.79 9.98
CA GLU A 41 -7.73 17.83 10.64
C GLU A 41 -9.16 17.34 10.92
N GLY A 42 -9.60 17.47 12.17
CA GLY A 42 -10.95 17.09 12.62
C GLY A 42 -11.12 15.59 12.91
N PHE A 43 -10.06 14.79 12.83
CA PHE A 43 -10.09 13.35 13.16
C PHE A 43 -9.23 13.06 14.40
N ASP A 44 -9.74 12.20 15.29
CA ASP A 44 -8.98 11.66 16.41
C ASP A 44 -8.20 10.42 15.92
N VAL A 45 -6.96 10.65 15.50
CA VAL A 45 -6.08 9.62 14.94
C VAL A 45 -4.68 9.70 15.51
N GLU A 46 -4.02 8.58 15.65
CA GLU A 46 -2.62 8.51 16.05
C GLU A 46 -1.73 8.74 14.82
N ILE A 47 -0.92 9.80 14.83
CA ILE A 47 0.00 10.13 13.75
C ILE A 47 1.41 9.77 14.18
N ILE A 48 2.07 8.88 13.42
CA ILE A 48 3.45 8.47 13.68
C ILE A 48 4.29 8.79 12.45
N LYS A 49 5.41 9.49 12.68
CA LYS A 49 6.37 9.72 11.60
C LYS A 49 7.06 8.41 11.24
N GLY A 50 7.04 8.06 9.96
CA GLY A 50 7.66 6.82 9.47
C GLY A 50 7.88 6.82 7.97
N ASP A 51 8.81 5.99 7.55
CA ASP A 51 9.15 5.76 6.14
C ASP A 51 9.09 4.26 5.86
N ILE A 52 8.23 3.86 4.94
CA ILE A 52 8.08 2.44 4.57
C ILE A 52 9.34 1.87 3.91
N THR A 53 10.24 2.71 3.39
CA THR A 53 11.52 2.26 2.85
C THR A 53 12.54 1.93 3.94
N ASN A 54 12.30 2.36 5.17
CA ASN A 54 13.15 2.09 6.33
C ASN A 54 12.50 1.01 7.22
N LYS A 55 12.83 -0.25 6.97
CA LYS A 55 12.28 -1.41 7.69
C LYS A 55 12.39 -1.28 9.21
N SER A 56 13.53 -0.85 9.73
CA SER A 56 13.76 -0.77 11.18
C SER A 56 12.85 0.21 11.90
N SER A 57 12.25 1.17 11.18
CA SER A 57 11.31 2.13 11.74
C SER A 57 9.89 1.58 11.86
N LEU A 58 9.57 0.46 11.19
CA LEU A 58 8.20 -0.07 11.10
C LEU A 58 7.80 -0.94 12.29
N ASP A 59 8.71 -1.73 12.85
CA ASP A 59 8.39 -2.67 13.93
C ASP A 59 7.59 -2.05 15.10
N PRO A 60 7.98 -0.90 15.67
CA PRO A 60 7.21 -0.29 16.73
C PRO A 60 5.85 0.25 16.26
N ILE A 61 5.75 0.65 14.98
CA ILE A 61 4.54 1.23 14.37
C ILE A 61 3.46 0.16 14.18
N PHE A 62 3.86 -1.08 13.86
CA PHE A 62 2.95 -2.19 13.59
C PHE A 62 2.48 -2.90 14.86
N LYS A 63 2.99 -2.54 16.04
CA LYS A 63 2.60 -3.17 17.30
C LYS A 63 1.11 -3.00 17.60
N ASN A 64 0.45 -4.12 17.89
CA ASN A 64 -0.99 -4.21 18.21
C ASN A 64 -1.93 -3.79 17.07
N VAL A 65 -1.46 -3.74 15.82
CA VAL A 65 -2.29 -3.44 14.66
C VAL A 65 -3.12 -4.67 14.28
N ASP A 66 -4.43 -4.46 14.11
CA ASP A 66 -5.34 -5.52 13.65
C ASP A 66 -5.43 -5.58 12.12
N VAL A 67 -5.49 -4.44 11.45
CA VAL A 67 -5.62 -4.35 9.99
C VAL A 67 -4.71 -3.25 9.42
N VAL A 68 -4.09 -3.54 8.28
CA VAL A 68 -3.23 -2.59 7.55
C VAL A 68 -3.87 -2.24 6.22
N PHE A 69 -4.00 -0.95 5.95
CA PHE A 69 -4.33 -0.41 4.63
C PHE A 69 -3.07 0.17 4.01
N HIS A 70 -2.49 -0.56 3.06
CA HIS A 70 -1.25 -0.15 2.41
C HIS A 70 -1.56 0.63 1.14
N THR A 71 -1.67 1.97 1.28
CA THR A 71 -1.97 2.89 0.18
C THR A 71 -0.78 3.73 -0.25
N ALA A 72 0.34 3.66 0.49
CA ALA A 72 1.56 4.39 0.13
C ALA A 72 2.10 3.92 -1.21
N ALA A 73 2.29 4.86 -2.12
CA ALA A 73 2.95 4.64 -3.40
C ALA A 73 3.50 5.94 -3.96
N LEU A 74 4.59 5.85 -4.71
CA LEU A 74 5.10 6.95 -5.52
C LEU A 74 4.57 6.78 -6.95
N ILE A 75 3.76 7.75 -7.40
CA ILE A 75 3.22 7.80 -8.75
C ILE A 75 4.11 8.71 -9.59
N ASN A 76 4.87 8.12 -10.49
CA ASN A 76 5.67 8.86 -11.46
C ASN A 76 5.89 7.97 -12.71
N LEU A 77 5.72 8.55 -13.90
CA LEU A 77 5.86 7.85 -15.17
C LEU A 77 7.26 8.02 -15.79
N ASP A 78 8.06 8.94 -15.24
CA ASP A 78 9.38 9.26 -15.76
C ASP A 78 10.41 8.21 -15.34
N ARG A 79 11.09 7.65 -16.33
CA ARG A 79 12.11 6.61 -16.14
C ARG A 79 13.31 7.06 -15.30
N ARG A 80 13.56 8.35 -15.19
CA ARG A 80 14.63 8.90 -14.33
C ARG A 80 14.40 8.62 -12.84
N TYR A 81 13.13 8.40 -12.43
CA TYR A 81 12.75 8.10 -11.05
C TYR A 81 12.55 6.61 -10.79
N ARG A 82 12.95 5.73 -11.72
CA ARG A 82 12.72 4.28 -11.63
C ARG A 82 13.18 3.69 -10.29
N ASP A 83 14.39 4.03 -9.86
CA ASP A 83 14.96 3.48 -8.63
C ASP A 83 14.18 3.96 -7.40
N GLN A 84 13.77 5.21 -7.37
CA GLN A 84 12.96 5.77 -6.30
C GLN A 84 11.55 5.13 -6.29
N ILE A 85 10.91 4.97 -7.45
CA ILE A 85 9.62 4.30 -7.58
C ILE A 85 9.73 2.87 -7.06
N ARG A 86 10.78 2.13 -7.46
CA ARG A 86 11.03 0.77 -7.00
C ARG A 86 11.23 0.72 -5.49
N SER A 87 12.06 1.59 -4.93
CA SER A 87 12.33 1.66 -3.49
C SER A 87 11.04 1.85 -2.68
N VAL A 88 10.14 2.75 -3.12
CA VAL A 88 8.88 2.99 -2.40
C VAL A 88 7.86 1.88 -2.67
N ASN A 89 7.58 1.58 -3.95
CA ASN A 89 6.44 0.74 -4.32
C ASN A 89 6.73 -0.76 -4.20
N VAL A 90 8.00 -1.17 -4.28
CA VAL A 90 8.41 -2.59 -4.24
C VAL A 90 9.05 -2.91 -2.90
N ASP A 91 10.18 -2.26 -2.58
CA ASP A 91 10.92 -2.55 -1.35
C ASP A 91 10.12 -2.08 -0.12
N GLY A 92 9.44 -0.92 -0.21
CA GLY A 92 8.51 -0.44 0.82
C GLY A 92 7.34 -1.41 1.05
N THR A 93 6.73 -1.95 -0.02
CA THR A 93 5.69 -2.97 0.09
C THR A 93 6.21 -4.24 0.77
N ARG A 94 7.42 -4.69 0.45
CA ARG A 94 8.06 -5.83 1.12
C ARG A 94 8.23 -5.56 2.62
N ASN A 95 8.72 -4.41 3.01
CA ASN A 95 8.89 -4.03 4.41
C ASN A 95 7.56 -4.01 5.16
N VAL A 96 6.49 -3.49 4.54
CA VAL A 96 5.13 -3.49 5.11
C VAL A 96 4.60 -4.91 5.29
N CYS A 97 4.78 -5.79 4.31
CA CYS A 97 4.38 -7.21 4.42
C CYS A 97 5.15 -7.93 5.53
N GLU A 98 6.47 -7.72 5.62
CA GLU A 98 7.31 -8.32 6.67
C GLU A 98 6.89 -7.83 8.06
N ALA A 99 6.68 -6.52 8.24
CA ALA A 99 6.23 -5.94 9.51
C ALA A 99 4.82 -6.46 9.88
N SER A 100 3.91 -6.57 8.90
CA SER A 100 2.56 -7.11 9.11
C SER A 100 2.60 -8.55 9.58
N LEU A 101 3.38 -9.41 8.91
CA LEU A 101 3.52 -10.82 9.26
C LEU A 101 4.16 -10.98 10.64
N SER A 102 5.24 -10.24 10.91
CA SER A 102 5.97 -10.29 12.19
C SER A 102 5.13 -9.81 13.37
N ALA A 103 4.27 -8.81 13.16
CA ALA A 103 3.38 -8.26 14.19
C ALA A 103 2.09 -9.07 14.38
N GLY A 104 1.83 -10.08 13.55
CA GLY A 104 0.62 -10.89 13.59
C GLY A 104 -0.64 -10.10 13.17
N VAL A 105 -0.49 -9.18 12.21
CA VAL A 105 -1.62 -8.42 11.63
C VAL A 105 -2.64 -9.39 11.05
N LYS A 106 -3.92 -9.20 11.39
CA LYS A 106 -5.01 -10.10 10.98
C LYS A 106 -5.38 -9.96 9.52
N LYS A 107 -5.21 -8.76 8.94
CA LYS A 107 -5.53 -8.49 7.55
C LYS A 107 -4.70 -7.35 6.99
N LEU A 108 -4.11 -7.57 5.81
CA LEU A 108 -3.50 -6.54 4.98
C LEU A 108 -4.38 -6.26 3.77
N ILE A 109 -4.71 -5.01 3.50
CA ILE A 109 -5.34 -4.55 2.26
C ILE A 109 -4.31 -3.75 1.46
N HIS A 110 -3.84 -4.32 0.34
CA HIS A 110 -2.88 -3.69 -0.54
C HIS A 110 -3.57 -3.02 -1.72
N PHE A 111 -3.27 -1.75 -1.95
CA PHE A 111 -3.77 -1.00 -3.10
C PHE A 111 -2.77 -1.11 -4.28
N SER A 112 -3.01 -2.08 -5.14
CA SER A 112 -2.32 -2.23 -6.42
C SER A 112 -2.86 -1.22 -7.45
N SER A 113 -3.03 -1.58 -8.69
CA SER A 113 -3.63 -0.78 -9.77
C SER A 113 -4.05 -1.70 -10.91
N VAL A 114 -5.04 -1.29 -11.69
CA VAL A 114 -5.30 -1.92 -13.00
C VAL A 114 -4.09 -1.83 -13.94
N ASP A 115 -3.24 -0.84 -13.74
CA ASP A 115 -2.00 -0.65 -14.51
C ASP A 115 -0.92 -1.71 -14.22
N ALA A 116 -1.12 -2.56 -13.19
CA ALA A 116 -0.25 -3.70 -12.93
C ALA A 116 -0.38 -4.84 -13.96
N PHE A 117 -1.45 -4.84 -14.75
CA PHE A 117 -1.76 -5.90 -15.70
C PHE A 117 -1.44 -5.50 -17.14
N TYR A 118 -1.17 -6.48 -17.99
CA TYR A 118 -1.15 -6.24 -19.43
C TYR A 118 -2.54 -5.83 -19.92
N ARG A 119 -2.62 -4.69 -20.64
CA ARG A 119 -3.88 -4.10 -21.12
C ARG A 119 -4.48 -4.82 -22.32
N PHE A 120 -3.69 -5.58 -23.05
CA PHE A 120 -4.13 -6.26 -24.26
C PHE A 120 -4.51 -7.73 -24.00
N PRO A 121 -5.51 -8.27 -24.71
CA PRO A 121 -6.40 -7.58 -25.65
C PRO A 121 -7.41 -6.65 -24.93
N ILE A 122 -7.68 -5.48 -25.52
CA ILE A 122 -8.57 -4.45 -24.93
C ILE A 122 -10.03 -4.91 -24.94
N GLU A 123 -10.40 -5.78 -25.86
CA GLU A 123 -11.77 -6.29 -26.04
C GLU A 123 -12.20 -7.21 -24.90
N GLU A 124 -11.26 -7.74 -24.16
CA GLU A 124 -11.54 -8.63 -23.03
C GLU A 124 -11.60 -7.83 -21.71
N PRO A 125 -12.58 -8.15 -20.83
CA PRO A 125 -12.58 -7.57 -19.48
C PRO A 125 -11.24 -7.81 -18.76
N LEU A 126 -10.78 -6.80 -18.02
CA LEU A 126 -9.62 -6.94 -17.16
C LEU A 126 -10.05 -7.64 -15.86
N LEU A 127 -9.67 -8.88 -15.69
CA LEU A 127 -9.91 -9.68 -14.50
C LEU A 127 -8.61 -9.86 -13.71
N GLU A 128 -8.73 -10.29 -12.44
CA GLU A 128 -7.60 -10.42 -11.52
C GLU A 128 -6.65 -11.58 -11.88
N ASP A 129 -7.04 -12.48 -12.75
CA ASP A 129 -6.22 -13.56 -13.30
C ASP A 129 -5.43 -13.15 -14.55
N ARG A 130 -5.63 -11.92 -15.05
CA ARG A 130 -4.86 -11.35 -16.15
C ARG A 130 -3.37 -11.32 -15.78
N LYS A 131 -2.51 -11.60 -16.75
CA LYS A 131 -1.05 -11.59 -16.56
C LYS A 131 -0.58 -10.21 -16.08
N LEU A 132 0.21 -10.23 -14.99
CA LEU A 132 0.92 -9.05 -14.50
C LEU A 132 2.05 -8.64 -15.46
N ILE A 133 2.30 -7.34 -15.52
CA ILE A 133 3.43 -6.79 -16.29
C ILE A 133 4.74 -7.36 -15.76
N ASP A 134 5.59 -7.87 -16.68
CA ASP A 134 6.92 -8.40 -16.41
C ASP A 134 7.97 -7.87 -17.40
N ASP A 135 7.59 -6.94 -18.30
CA ASP A 135 8.52 -6.28 -19.24
C ASP A 135 9.38 -5.24 -18.49
N PRO A 136 10.71 -5.41 -18.44
CA PRO A 136 11.60 -4.45 -17.82
C PRO A 136 11.59 -3.06 -18.49
N ASN A 137 11.05 -2.96 -19.70
CA ASN A 137 10.88 -1.69 -20.42
C ASN A 137 9.51 -1.04 -20.25
N ALA A 138 8.62 -1.64 -19.49
CA ALA A 138 7.33 -1.04 -19.17
C ALA A 138 7.47 0.30 -18.43
N VAL A 139 6.38 1.04 -18.34
CA VAL A 139 6.31 2.25 -17.53
C VAL A 139 6.73 1.92 -16.08
N PRO A 140 7.65 2.68 -15.47
CA PRO A 140 8.19 2.34 -14.14
C PRO A 140 7.12 2.17 -13.07
N TYR A 141 6.08 3.00 -13.10
CA TYR A 141 4.95 2.88 -12.18
C TYR A 141 4.20 1.56 -12.35
N ASP A 142 3.81 1.23 -13.60
CA ASP A 142 3.04 0.01 -13.92
C ASP A 142 3.80 -1.24 -13.48
N LEU A 143 5.09 -1.32 -13.85
CA LEU A 143 5.97 -2.42 -13.44
C LEU A 143 6.11 -2.50 -11.91
N SER A 144 6.24 -1.35 -11.23
CA SER A 144 6.37 -1.33 -9.78
C SER A 144 5.11 -1.83 -9.05
N LYS A 145 3.92 -1.53 -9.60
CA LYS A 145 2.65 -2.04 -9.07
C LYS A 145 2.52 -3.55 -9.27
N ALA A 146 2.92 -4.05 -10.44
CA ALA A 146 2.98 -5.49 -10.71
C ALA A 146 3.96 -6.21 -9.76
N ASP A 147 5.17 -5.67 -9.57
CA ASP A 147 6.18 -6.27 -8.69
C ASP A 147 5.77 -6.18 -7.20
N GLY A 148 5.18 -5.06 -6.77
CA GLY A 148 4.61 -4.94 -5.41
C GLY A 148 3.51 -5.98 -5.14
N GLN A 149 2.63 -6.20 -6.11
CA GLN A 149 1.60 -7.24 -6.02
C GLN A 149 2.19 -8.65 -5.90
N LYS A 150 3.21 -9.00 -6.70
CA LYS A 150 3.91 -10.29 -6.59
C LYS A 150 4.49 -10.49 -5.19
N ILE A 151 5.04 -9.44 -4.57
CA ILE A 151 5.52 -9.48 -3.19
C ILE A 151 4.38 -9.81 -2.22
N VAL A 152 3.23 -9.14 -2.32
CA VAL A 152 2.10 -9.45 -1.45
C VAL A 152 1.67 -10.91 -1.60
N MET A 153 1.59 -11.42 -2.84
CA MET A 153 1.28 -12.83 -3.10
C MET A 153 2.31 -13.79 -2.47
N GLU A 154 3.60 -13.48 -2.58
CA GLU A 154 4.69 -14.21 -1.91
C GLU A 154 4.48 -14.29 -0.38
N PHE A 155 4.03 -13.19 0.24
CA PHE A 155 3.75 -13.17 1.66
C PHE A 155 2.45 -13.87 2.06
N CYS A 156 1.46 -13.93 1.16
CA CYS A 156 0.28 -14.78 1.36
C CYS A 156 0.67 -16.27 1.47
N GLU A 157 1.60 -16.74 0.64
CA GLU A 157 2.15 -18.10 0.73
C GLU A 157 2.89 -18.37 2.06
N LYS A 158 3.42 -17.30 2.69
CA LYS A 158 4.07 -17.36 4.01
C LYS A 158 3.09 -17.22 5.18
N GLY A 159 1.77 -17.10 4.90
CA GLY A 159 0.71 -17.06 5.90
C GLY A 159 0.18 -15.67 6.23
N LEU A 160 0.57 -14.61 5.50
CA LEU A 160 -0.05 -13.30 5.63
C LEU A 160 -1.45 -13.32 5.00
N ASP A 161 -2.50 -13.03 5.78
CA ASP A 161 -3.84 -12.82 5.20
C ASP A 161 -3.90 -11.45 4.54
N ALA A 162 -3.86 -11.41 3.20
CA ALA A 162 -3.94 -10.17 2.45
C ALA A 162 -5.02 -10.22 1.36
N SER A 163 -5.57 -9.03 1.06
CA SER A 163 -6.40 -8.78 -0.11
C SER A 163 -5.76 -7.69 -0.97
N ILE A 164 -5.87 -7.83 -2.28
CA ILE A 164 -5.30 -6.88 -3.24
C ILE A 164 -6.46 -6.20 -3.96
N ILE A 165 -6.46 -4.89 -3.99
CA ILE A 165 -7.46 -4.06 -4.65
C ILE A 165 -6.80 -3.40 -5.85
N HIS A 166 -7.51 -3.36 -6.99
CA HIS A 166 -7.04 -2.80 -8.24
C HIS A 166 -7.87 -1.57 -8.64
N PRO A 167 -7.61 -0.41 -8.04
CA PRO A 167 -8.29 0.81 -8.46
C PRO A 167 -7.99 1.14 -9.92
N THR A 168 -8.97 1.77 -10.57
CA THR A 168 -8.77 2.47 -11.84
C THR A 168 -8.33 3.92 -11.56
N SER A 169 -8.62 4.86 -12.44
CA SER A 169 -8.37 6.29 -12.18
C SER A 169 -9.31 6.79 -11.07
N ILE A 170 -8.72 7.32 -10.01
CA ILE A 170 -9.37 7.90 -8.84
C ILE A 170 -8.84 9.30 -8.55
#